data_7b2663071beae80bc1447809e3bc7f23
#
_entry.id   7b2663071beae80bc1447809e3bc7f23
#
_cell.length_a   1.000
_cell.length_b   1.000
_cell.length_c   1.000
_cell.angle_alpha   90.00
_cell.angle_beta   90.00
_cell.angle_gamma   90.00
#
_symmetry.space_group_name_H-M   'P 1'
#
loop_
_entity.id
_entity.type
_entity.pdbx_description
1 polymer ?
#
loop_
_entity_poly.entity_id
_entity_poly.type
_entity_poly.pdbx_seq_one_letter_code
_entity_poly.pdbx_strand_id
1 'polypeptide(L)'
;IDHISSRRISPEDSQRNEKTRLKAGDLITVRVGAPGITAVVPPECEGGNCASVMLVRQGEFNSDWLCFVMNSRVVRYQVEIVQYGAAQQQFNINHAVEFVIPQPPRAEQDALASFLTSETTRLGNLEAEARTAIALLQERRTALISAAVTGQIDVRGLAGSANAPDSVAASAYP
;
A
#
# COMPACT_ATOMS: atom_id res chain seq x y z
N ILE A 1 -3.84 6.22 -7.50
CA ILE A 1 -4.37 6.31 -8.87
C ILE A 1 -3.29 6.95 -9.74
N ASP A 2 -2.86 6.26 -10.79
CA ASP A 2 -1.91 6.81 -11.75
C ASP A 2 -2.69 7.37 -12.96
N HIS A 3 -2.79 8.69 -13.06
CA HIS A 3 -3.46 9.39 -14.15
C HIS A 3 -2.55 9.64 -15.36
N ILE A 4 -1.22 9.54 -15.18
CA ILE A 4 -0.25 9.83 -16.24
C ILE A 4 -0.19 8.71 -17.28
N SER A 5 -0.21 7.45 -16.81
CA SER A 5 -0.21 6.26 -17.68
C SER A 5 -1.60 5.83 -18.13
N SER A 6 -2.66 6.56 -17.76
CA SER A 6 -4.05 6.23 -18.09
C SER A 6 -4.31 6.34 -19.60
N ARG A 7 -5.11 5.41 -20.11
CA ARG A 7 -5.57 5.46 -21.51
C ARG A 7 -6.49 6.66 -21.71
N ARG A 8 -6.32 7.35 -22.83
CA ARG A 8 -7.21 8.45 -23.22
C ARG A 8 -8.34 7.91 -24.09
N ILE A 9 -9.53 8.46 -23.90
CA ILE A 9 -10.72 8.18 -24.69
C ILE A 9 -11.22 9.48 -25.33
N SER A 10 -12.06 9.36 -26.37
CA SER A 10 -12.66 10.55 -27.00
C SER A 10 -13.66 11.26 -26.06
N PRO A 11 -13.90 12.57 -26.24
CA PRO A 11 -14.95 13.27 -25.49
C PRO A 11 -16.33 12.64 -25.67
N GLU A 12 -16.63 12.13 -26.87
CA GLU A 12 -17.89 11.46 -27.22
C GLU A 12 -18.03 10.15 -26.44
N ASP A 13 -16.95 9.35 -26.34
CA ASP A 13 -16.97 8.10 -25.57
C ASP A 13 -17.06 8.38 -24.08
N SER A 14 -16.40 9.44 -23.60
CA SER A 14 -16.55 9.88 -22.20
C SER A 14 -18.00 10.26 -21.89
N GLN A 15 -18.67 10.98 -22.80
CA GLN A 15 -20.07 11.37 -22.62
C GLN A 15 -21.01 10.17 -22.65
N ARG A 16 -20.79 9.19 -23.54
CA ARG A 16 -21.56 7.94 -23.57
C ARG A 16 -21.43 7.14 -22.27
N ASN A 17 -20.30 7.28 -21.59
CA ASN A 17 -19.98 6.58 -20.35
C ASN A 17 -20.07 7.51 -19.12
N GLU A 18 -20.99 8.47 -19.12
CA GLU A 18 -21.13 9.47 -18.05
C GLU A 18 -21.26 8.85 -16.65
N LYS A 19 -21.90 7.69 -16.53
CA LYS A 19 -22.05 6.96 -15.26
C LYS A 19 -20.72 6.57 -14.62
N THR A 20 -19.65 6.41 -15.42
CA THR A 20 -18.31 6.06 -14.96
C THR A 20 -17.40 7.25 -14.77
N ARG A 21 -17.92 8.49 -14.97
CA ARG A 21 -17.15 9.71 -14.84
C ARG A 21 -16.80 9.95 -13.38
N LEU A 22 -15.54 10.20 -13.13
CA LEU A 22 -14.98 10.44 -11.80
C LEU A 22 -15.23 11.87 -11.35
N LYS A 23 -15.46 12.05 -10.06
CA LYS A 23 -15.43 13.34 -9.37
C LYS A 23 -14.41 13.26 -8.26
N ALA A 24 -13.71 14.37 -8.00
CA ALA A 24 -12.81 14.45 -6.86
C ALA A 24 -13.57 14.14 -5.56
N GLY A 25 -12.97 13.32 -4.70
CA GLY A 25 -13.61 12.85 -3.46
C GLY A 25 -14.50 11.61 -3.60
N ASP A 26 -14.84 11.15 -4.82
CA ASP A 26 -15.41 9.81 -5.01
C ASP A 26 -14.42 8.73 -4.59
N LEU A 27 -14.90 7.52 -4.29
CA LEU A 27 -14.02 6.37 -4.07
C LEU A 27 -14.13 5.38 -5.22
N ILE A 28 -13.00 4.80 -5.59
CA ILE A 28 -12.94 3.67 -6.52
C ILE A 28 -12.42 2.44 -5.80
N THR A 29 -13.11 1.31 -5.97
CA THR A 29 -12.74 0.03 -5.37
C THR A 29 -12.51 -1.00 -6.45
N VAL A 30 -11.36 -1.66 -6.41
CA VAL A 30 -11.02 -2.73 -7.35
C VAL A 30 -11.96 -3.91 -7.13
N ARG A 31 -12.56 -4.39 -8.22
CA ARG A 31 -13.49 -5.53 -8.19
C ARG A 31 -12.86 -6.83 -8.64
N VAL A 32 -11.83 -6.76 -9.47
CA VAL A 32 -11.28 -7.92 -10.20
C VAL A 32 -9.76 -7.94 -10.07
N GLY A 33 -9.20 -9.09 -9.75
CA GLY A 33 -7.76 -9.29 -9.59
C GLY A 33 -7.23 -9.03 -8.19
N ALA A 34 -7.54 -7.88 -7.60
CA ALA A 34 -7.22 -7.51 -6.21
C ALA A 34 -8.45 -6.88 -5.54
N PRO A 35 -9.54 -7.65 -5.36
CA PRO A 35 -10.82 -7.12 -4.93
C PRO A 35 -10.72 -6.45 -3.55
N GLY A 36 -11.44 -5.32 -3.40
CA GLY A 36 -11.55 -4.58 -2.14
C GLY A 36 -10.49 -3.49 -1.94
N ILE A 37 -9.45 -3.39 -2.77
CA ILE A 37 -8.53 -2.24 -2.69
C ILE A 37 -9.26 -0.97 -3.10
N THR A 38 -9.27 0.02 -2.24
CA THR A 38 -10.02 1.27 -2.40
C THR A 38 -9.11 2.48 -2.35
N ALA A 39 -9.39 3.48 -3.18
CA ALA A 39 -8.71 4.76 -3.18
C ALA A 39 -9.71 5.91 -3.37
N VAL A 40 -9.40 7.08 -2.81
CA VAL A 40 -10.12 8.32 -3.07
C VAL A 40 -9.68 8.87 -4.43
N VAL A 41 -10.60 9.38 -5.21
CA VAL A 41 -10.33 10.05 -6.49
C VAL A 41 -9.72 11.41 -6.21
N PRO A 42 -8.47 11.65 -6.60
CA PRO A 42 -7.82 12.94 -6.38
C PRO A 42 -8.29 13.98 -7.42
N PRO A 43 -8.12 15.28 -7.15
CA PRO A 43 -8.60 16.35 -8.03
C PRO A 43 -8.09 16.25 -9.48
N GLU A 44 -6.87 15.81 -9.69
CA GLU A 44 -6.26 15.64 -11.01
C GLU A 44 -6.90 14.54 -11.87
N CYS A 45 -7.71 13.68 -11.27
CA CYS A 45 -8.46 12.62 -11.95
C CYS A 45 -9.91 13.02 -12.25
N GLU A 46 -10.33 14.21 -11.87
CA GLU A 46 -11.70 14.67 -12.10
C GLU A 46 -12.04 14.71 -13.61
N GLY A 47 -13.24 14.26 -13.93
CA GLY A 47 -13.70 14.19 -15.33
C GLY A 47 -13.21 12.98 -16.10
N GLY A 48 -12.25 12.21 -15.57
CA GLY A 48 -11.83 10.94 -16.15
C GLY A 48 -12.93 9.88 -16.05
N ASN A 49 -12.80 8.79 -16.82
CA ASN A 49 -13.70 7.65 -16.73
C ASN A 49 -12.98 6.46 -16.11
N CYS A 50 -13.70 5.66 -15.33
CA CYS A 50 -13.18 4.41 -14.78
C CYS A 50 -13.83 3.18 -15.43
N ALA A 51 -13.11 2.06 -15.46
CA ALA A 51 -13.60 0.77 -15.91
C ALA A 51 -13.13 -0.35 -14.99
N SER A 52 -13.92 -1.41 -14.87
CA SER A 52 -13.60 -2.61 -14.06
C SER A 52 -13.42 -2.37 -12.55
N VAL A 53 -13.90 -1.23 -12.06
CA VAL A 53 -13.91 -0.87 -10.64
C VAL A 53 -15.35 -0.60 -10.19
N MET A 54 -15.58 -0.61 -8.89
CA MET A 54 -16.78 -0.08 -8.28
C MET A 54 -16.54 1.40 -7.98
N LEU A 55 -17.49 2.25 -8.35
CA LEU A 55 -17.47 3.67 -8.07
C LEU A 55 -18.46 3.95 -6.93
N VAL A 56 -17.96 4.51 -5.85
CA VAL A 56 -18.77 4.98 -4.71
C VAL A 56 -18.75 6.50 -4.74
N ARG A 57 -19.92 7.09 -4.93
CA ARG A 57 -20.07 8.53 -4.99
C ARG A 57 -19.87 9.15 -3.61
N GLN A 58 -19.23 10.31 -3.60
CA GLN A 58 -19.12 11.08 -2.38
C GLN A 58 -20.51 11.42 -1.84
N GLY A 59 -20.73 11.12 -0.57
CA GLY A 59 -21.98 11.37 0.14
C GLY A 59 -21.71 12.13 1.45
N GLU A 60 -22.46 11.77 2.49
CA GLU A 60 -22.36 12.40 3.82
C GLU A 60 -21.09 11.97 4.59
N PHE A 61 -20.47 10.85 4.22
CA PHE A 61 -19.24 10.37 4.84
C PHE A 61 -18.03 11.20 4.43
N ASN A 62 -17.04 11.29 5.32
CA ASN A 62 -15.71 11.74 4.95
C ASN A 62 -15.07 10.70 4.03
N SER A 63 -14.64 11.11 2.83
CA SER A 63 -14.10 10.19 1.81
C SER A 63 -12.82 9.49 2.27
N ASP A 64 -11.92 10.21 2.95
CA ASP A 64 -10.67 9.62 3.44
C ASP A 64 -10.95 8.60 4.55
N TRP A 65 -11.84 8.94 5.50
CA TRP A 65 -12.27 8.01 6.53
C TRP A 65 -12.90 6.76 5.90
N LEU A 66 -13.82 6.92 4.94
CA LEU A 66 -14.46 5.78 4.29
C LEU A 66 -13.43 4.94 3.50
N CYS A 67 -12.44 5.57 2.89
CA CYS A 67 -11.34 4.88 2.23
C CYS A 67 -10.54 4.01 3.23
N PHE A 68 -10.23 4.53 4.41
CA PHE A 68 -9.58 3.74 5.47
C PHE A 68 -10.45 2.57 5.94
N VAL A 69 -11.75 2.79 6.14
CA VAL A 69 -12.69 1.72 6.50
C VAL A 69 -12.74 0.64 5.42
N MET A 70 -12.86 1.02 4.16
CA MET A 70 -12.90 0.08 3.03
C MET A 70 -11.62 -0.74 2.89
N ASN A 71 -10.46 -0.17 3.22
CA ASN A 71 -9.17 -0.87 3.23
C ASN A 71 -8.89 -1.61 4.56
N SER A 72 -9.73 -1.44 5.58
CA SER A 72 -9.57 -2.08 6.88
C SER A 72 -9.85 -3.58 6.81
N ARG A 73 -9.37 -4.31 7.82
CA ARG A 73 -9.64 -5.75 7.95
C ARG A 73 -11.13 -6.07 8.02
N VAL A 74 -11.95 -5.17 8.57
CA VAL A 74 -13.40 -5.35 8.70
C VAL A 74 -14.07 -5.52 7.34
N VAL A 75 -13.78 -4.63 6.38
CA VAL A 75 -14.36 -4.74 5.03
C VAL A 75 -13.62 -5.75 4.17
N ARG A 76 -12.29 -5.84 4.29
CA ARG A 76 -11.50 -6.85 3.56
C ARG A 76 -11.98 -8.26 3.86
N TYR A 77 -12.29 -8.58 5.10
CA TYR A 77 -12.87 -9.88 5.48
C TYR A 77 -14.24 -10.13 4.83
N GLN A 78 -15.10 -9.12 4.75
CA GLN A 78 -16.40 -9.23 4.06
C GLN A 78 -16.22 -9.45 2.55
N VAL A 79 -15.24 -8.78 1.93
CA VAL A 79 -14.87 -9.02 0.52
C VAL A 79 -14.40 -10.47 0.33
N GLU A 80 -13.53 -10.99 1.21
CA GLU A 80 -13.03 -12.36 1.16
C GLU A 80 -14.14 -13.41 1.21
N ILE A 81 -15.20 -13.17 2.00
CA ILE A 81 -16.35 -14.09 2.09
C ILE A 81 -17.16 -14.13 0.79
N VAL A 82 -17.34 -12.98 0.14
CA VAL A 82 -18.24 -12.87 -1.03
C VAL A 82 -17.53 -12.96 -2.36
N GLN A 83 -16.19 -12.96 -2.36
CA GLN A 83 -15.42 -13.08 -3.60
C GLN A 83 -15.55 -14.46 -4.20
N TYR A 84 -15.49 -14.54 -5.52
CA TYR A 84 -15.58 -15.76 -6.31
C TYR A 84 -14.62 -15.71 -7.49
N GLY A 85 -14.40 -16.84 -8.14
CA GLY A 85 -13.52 -17.00 -9.29
C GLY A 85 -12.21 -17.72 -8.93
N ALA A 86 -11.95 -18.85 -9.61
CA ALA A 86 -10.79 -19.70 -9.33
C ALA A 86 -9.48 -19.10 -9.88
N ALA A 87 -9.54 -18.54 -11.09
CA ALA A 87 -8.36 -17.98 -11.76
C ALA A 87 -8.17 -16.48 -11.46
N GLN A 88 -9.26 -15.76 -11.30
CA GLN A 88 -9.25 -14.33 -11.01
C GLN A 88 -10.38 -14.00 -10.02
N GLN A 89 -9.99 -13.65 -8.81
CA GLN A 89 -10.96 -13.29 -7.77
C GLN A 89 -11.69 -12.00 -8.11
N GLN A 90 -12.99 -12.00 -7.87
CA GLN A 90 -13.86 -10.84 -8.09
C GLN A 90 -15.05 -10.86 -7.14
N PHE A 91 -15.69 -9.71 -6.94
CA PHE A 91 -16.95 -9.61 -6.21
C PHE A 91 -17.97 -8.73 -6.96
N ASN A 92 -19.25 -8.95 -6.69
CA ASN A 92 -20.33 -8.19 -7.30
C ASN A 92 -20.63 -6.90 -6.50
N ILE A 93 -21.04 -5.84 -7.20
CA ILE A 93 -21.50 -4.58 -6.57
C ILE A 93 -22.65 -4.83 -5.59
N ASN A 94 -23.53 -5.77 -5.89
CA ASN A 94 -24.65 -6.13 -5.01
C ASN A 94 -24.18 -6.66 -3.64
N HIS A 95 -23.00 -7.27 -3.55
CA HIS A 95 -22.43 -7.67 -2.27
C HIS A 95 -21.88 -6.45 -1.50
N ALA A 96 -21.35 -5.46 -2.22
CA ALA A 96 -20.76 -4.29 -1.57
C ALA A 96 -21.81 -3.41 -0.85
N VAL A 97 -23.05 -3.39 -1.31
CA VAL A 97 -24.11 -2.65 -0.65
C VAL A 97 -24.59 -3.28 0.67
N GLU A 98 -24.24 -4.55 0.88
CA GLU A 98 -24.51 -5.28 2.12
C GLU A 98 -23.37 -5.22 3.15
N PHE A 99 -22.25 -4.55 2.82
CA PHE A 99 -21.12 -4.46 3.74
C PHE A 99 -21.50 -3.65 4.99
N VAL A 100 -21.22 -4.23 6.13
CA VAL A 100 -21.46 -3.60 7.43
C VAL A 100 -20.20 -2.85 7.85
N ILE A 101 -20.34 -1.54 8.06
CA ILE A 101 -19.25 -0.67 8.49
C ILE A 101 -19.65 0.12 9.74
N PRO A 102 -18.70 0.51 10.62
CA PRO A 102 -18.99 1.45 11.70
C PRO A 102 -19.43 2.80 11.10
N GLN A 103 -20.30 3.52 11.81
CA GLN A 103 -20.77 4.84 11.39
C GLN A 103 -20.65 5.84 12.54
N PRO A 104 -19.44 6.33 12.84
CA PRO A 104 -19.27 7.39 13.82
C PRO A 104 -19.82 8.73 13.30
N PRO A 105 -20.10 9.70 14.19
CA PRO A 105 -20.47 11.05 13.79
C PRO A 105 -19.45 11.69 12.86
N ARG A 106 -19.87 12.61 11.97
CA ARG A 106 -18.98 13.23 10.96
C ARG A 106 -17.72 13.85 11.57
N ALA A 107 -17.84 14.56 12.70
CA ALA A 107 -16.68 15.17 13.38
C ALA A 107 -15.64 14.12 13.81
N GLU A 108 -16.08 12.93 14.23
CA GLU A 108 -15.19 11.82 14.56
C GLU A 108 -14.56 11.22 13.32
N GLN A 109 -15.31 11.08 12.21
CA GLN A 109 -14.75 10.64 10.92
C GLN A 109 -13.62 11.58 10.45
N ASP A 110 -13.82 12.89 10.55
CA ASP A 110 -12.84 13.91 10.17
C ASP A 110 -11.57 13.82 11.04
N ALA A 111 -11.72 13.63 12.35
CA ALA A 111 -10.62 13.44 13.28
C ALA A 111 -9.83 12.15 13.00
N LEU A 112 -10.54 11.04 12.79
CA LEU A 112 -9.94 9.74 12.46
C LEU A 112 -9.21 9.78 11.11
N ALA A 113 -9.80 10.39 10.07
CA ALA A 113 -9.18 10.56 8.77
C ALA A 113 -7.86 11.34 8.88
N SER A 114 -7.90 12.47 9.59
CA SER A 114 -6.72 13.31 9.81
C SER A 114 -5.61 12.56 10.55
N PHE A 115 -5.94 11.88 11.63
CA PHE A 115 -5.00 11.07 12.40
C PHE A 115 -4.37 9.95 11.55
N LEU A 116 -5.20 9.15 10.88
CA LEU A 116 -4.73 8.03 10.06
C LEU A 116 -3.89 8.50 8.86
N THR A 117 -4.25 9.61 8.23
CA THR A 117 -3.46 10.20 7.15
C THR A 117 -2.07 10.62 7.64
N SER A 118 -2.01 11.28 8.80
CA SER A 118 -0.74 11.67 9.42
C SER A 118 0.14 10.45 9.73
N GLU A 119 -0.42 9.44 10.39
CA GLU A 119 0.32 8.25 10.81
C GLU A 119 0.76 7.39 9.60
N THR A 120 -0.10 7.21 8.61
CA THR A 120 0.28 6.46 7.39
C THR A 120 1.36 7.18 6.59
N THR A 121 1.30 8.51 6.51
CA THR A 121 2.37 9.31 5.88
C THR A 121 3.69 9.16 6.64
N ARG A 122 3.66 9.25 7.97
CA ARG A 122 4.85 9.07 8.83
C ARG A 122 5.46 7.68 8.63
N LEU A 123 4.64 6.63 8.62
CA LEU A 123 5.10 5.26 8.40
C LEU A 123 5.68 5.07 6.99
N GLY A 124 5.05 5.66 5.97
CA GLY A 124 5.55 5.62 4.59
C GLY A 124 6.93 6.30 4.44
N ASN A 125 7.15 7.42 5.12
CA ASN A 125 8.45 8.09 5.13
C ASN A 125 9.54 7.21 5.80
N LEU A 126 9.23 6.60 6.95
CA LEU A 126 10.14 5.67 7.62
C LEU A 126 10.46 4.45 6.75
N GLU A 127 9.48 3.92 6.03
CA GLU A 127 9.69 2.82 5.09
C GLU A 127 10.63 3.24 3.95
N ALA A 128 10.45 4.43 3.39
CA ALA A 128 11.33 4.96 2.33
C ALA A 128 12.76 5.16 2.82
N GLU A 129 12.95 5.70 4.02
CA GLU A 129 14.26 5.85 4.66
C GLU A 129 14.93 4.50 4.90
N ALA A 130 14.20 3.51 5.41
CA ALA A 130 14.71 2.17 5.64
C ALA A 130 15.14 1.49 4.33
N ARG A 131 14.34 1.61 3.26
CA ARG A 131 14.69 1.09 1.92
C ARG A 131 15.97 1.74 1.39
N THR A 132 16.14 3.04 1.56
CA THR A 132 17.35 3.77 1.17
C THR A 132 18.58 3.29 1.95
N ALA A 133 18.44 3.13 3.26
CA ALA A 133 19.52 2.62 4.11
C ALA A 133 19.95 1.20 3.72
N ILE A 134 18.99 0.32 3.42
CA ILE A 134 19.27 -1.05 2.94
C ILE A 134 20.05 -1.00 1.62
N ALA A 135 19.63 -0.17 0.66
CA ALA A 135 20.32 -0.03 -0.63
C ALA A 135 21.78 0.43 -0.45
N LEU A 136 22.00 1.46 0.37
CA LEU A 136 23.36 1.95 0.67
C LEU A 136 24.24 0.91 1.37
N LEU A 137 23.67 0.13 2.28
CA LEU A 137 24.40 -0.96 2.95
C LEU A 137 24.77 -2.08 1.97
N GLN A 138 23.89 -2.42 1.04
CA GLN A 138 24.17 -3.39 -0.02
C GLN A 138 25.28 -2.91 -0.96
N GLU A 139 25.25 -1.63 -1.36
CA GLU A 139 26.29 -1.01 -2.16
C GLU A 139 27.65 -1.03 -1.42
N ARG A 140 27.66 -0.59 -0.16
CA ARG A 140 28.85 -0.61 0.69
C ARG A 140 29.41 -2.02 0.84
N ARG A 141 28.56 -3.02 1.06
CA ARG A 141 28.98 -4.43 1.14
C ARG A 141 29.66 -4.87 -0.14
N THR A 142 29.09 -4.56 -1.29
CA THR A 142 29.65 -4.92 -2.60
C THR A 142 30.99 -4.22 -2.83
N ALA A 143 31.11 -2.93 -2.50
CA ALA A 143 32.32 -2.17 -2.62
C ALA A 143 33.45 -2.72 -1.71
N LEU A 144 33.13 -3.07 -0.46
CA LEU A 144 34.09 -3.67 0.47
C LEU A 144 34.59 -5.03 -0.01
N ILE A 145 33.71 -5.89 -0.52
CA ILE A 145 34.09 -7.18 -1.09
C ILE A 145 35.02 -6.97 -2.28
N SER A 146 34.69 -6.08 -3.21
CA SER A 146 35.54 -5.76 -4.37
C SER A 146 36.88 -5.24 -3.93
N ALA A 147 36.96 -4.29 -3.00
CA ALA A 147 38.18 -3.69 -2.52
C ALA A 147 39.08 -4.70 -1.80
N ALA A 148 38.50 -5.63 -1.04
CA ALA A 148 39.22 -6.70 -0.36
C ALA A 148 39.79 -7.72 -1.36
N VAL A 149 38.98 -8.17 -2.32
CA VAL A 149 39.39 -9.18 -3.32
C VAL A 149 40.46 -8.63 -4.29
N THR A 150 40.38 -7.36 -4.63
CA THR A 150 41.36 -6.70 -5.52
C THR A 150 42.61 -6.20 -4.80
N GLY A 151 42.72 -6.40 -3.48
CA GLY A 151 43.87 -5.98 -2.69
C GLY A 151 43.97 -4.48 -2.41
N GLN A 152 42.87 -3.72 -2.65
CA GLN A 152 42.80 -2.29 -2.29
C GLN A 152 42.67 -2.08 -0.78
N ILE A 153 42.22 -3.09 -0.05
CA ILE A 153 42.16 -3.13 1.41
C ILE A 153 43.04 -4.31 1.87
N ASP A 154 44.00 -4.03 2.76
CA ASP A 154 44.78 -5.09 3.38
C ASP A 154 43.99 -5.78 4.49
N VAL A 155 43.56 -7.01 4.22
CA VAL A 155 42.76 -7.84 5.14
C VAL A 155 43.61 -8.84 5.94
N ARG A 156 44.95 -8.88 5.75
CA ARG A 156 45.80 -9.89 6.39
C ARG A 156 45.79 -9.80 7.91
N GLY A 157 45.63 -8.61 8.47
CA GLY A 157 45.50 -8.42 9.91
C GLY A 157 44.18 -8.87 10.51
N LEU A 158 43.09 -8.96 9.71
CA LEU A 158 41.77 -9.34 10.15
C LEU A 158 41.59 -10.88 10.22
N ALA A 159 42.33 -11.64 9.43
CA ALA A 159 42.27 -13.10 9.44
C ALA A 159 42.86 -13.75 10.72
N GLY A 160 43.75 -13.03 11.46
CA GLY A 160 44.34 -13.51 12.70
C GLY A 160 43.42 -13.43 13.93
N SER A 161 42.39 -12.60 13.93
CA SER A 161 41.47 -12.44 15.08
C SER A 161 40.28 -13.37 15.04
N ALA A 162 39.99 -13.99 13.89
CA ALA A 162 38.85 -14.89 13.75
C ALA A 162 39.09 -16.33 14.27
N ASN A 163 40.33 -16.67 14.64
CA ASN A 163 40.75 -17.99 15.12
C ASN A 163 41.12 -18.05 16.61
N ALA A 164 40.70 -17.08 17.44
CA ALA A 164 40.78 -17.27 18.88
C ALA A 164 39.63 -18.22 19.28
N PRO A 165 39.92 -19.48 19.75
CA PRO A 165 38.84 -20.32 20.25
C PRO A 165 38.25 -19.65 21.51
N ASP A 166 36.92 -19.49 21.52
CA ASP A 166 36.20 -19.17 22.75
C ASP A 166 36.57 -20.20 23.81
N SER A 167 37.45 -19.81 24.75
CA SER A 167 37.69 -20.60 25.95
C SER A 167 36.45 -20.54 26.80
N VAL A 168 35.53 -21.47 26.54
CA VAL A 168 34.44 -21.78 27.47
C VAL A 168 35.06 -22.34 28.73
N ALA A 169 35.24 -21.51 29.73
CA ALA A 169 35.58 -21.91 31.06
C ALA A 169 34.52 -22.89 31.56
N ALA A 170 34.88 -24.19 31.62
CA ALA A 170 34.13 -25.20 32.32
C ALA A 170 34.17 -24.86 33.83
N SER A 171 33.17 -24.13 34.29
CA SER A 171 32.88 -24.00 35.73
C SER A 171 32.24 -25.30 36.20
N ALA A 172 33.03 -26.09 36.88
CA ALA A 172 32.57 -27.27 37.63
C ALA A 172 31.60 -26.84 38.74
N TYR A 173 30.44 -27.48 38.77
CA TYR A 173 29.59 -27.50 39.96
C TYR A 173 30.09 -28.61 40.92
N PRO A 174 30.09 -28.36 42.22
CA PRO A 174 30.24 -29.39 43.22
C PRO A 174 29.00 -30.26 43.42
#